data_a9c7a2d4d501f694a2fb034051b4bc05
#
_entry.id   a9c7a2d4d501f694a2fb034051b4bc05
#
_cell.length_a   1.000
_cell.length_b   1.000
_cell.length_c   1.000
_cell.angle_alpha   90.00
_cell.angle_beta   90.00
_cell.angle_gamma   90.00
#
_symmetry.space_group_name_H-M   'P 1'
#
loop_
_entity.id
_entity.type
_entity.pdbx_description
1 polymer ?
#
loop_
_entity_poly.entity_id
_entity_poly.type
_entity_poly.pdbx_seq_one_letter_code
_entity_poly.pdbx_strand_id
1 'polypeptide(L)'
;MTINEYFFKPDARRILLLEIQRTDAAATCYRISDEPYITDPADTPSSCAYSPIIGGSGLPEFRRVVNDVFDGGASTGFGTVTLASTSAAYTSSAGAGNAVMTLPRGTAVTLKVAAPRDQFAYSTAITLATGKINRIGGSSDGDLSLEIIDGSADIAAKQIAIDTAVAPLCFGYCRNVTPFLTDPATLKYTVHDSAVNDITAVYDDGVLLTLGTDYTKTVASGYFNLVGSPAGTITADVQGAKVSGTWLQSTQQIVGDLLDRAGVTSYTRAYNSLPTGTIGLYLTATDTLGNLLNKLMQGCAGFWYLNRTGVLTFAQYPLPSTATVSYDEKSLLDKITLDESDRLYSSIKYQYRTNWTSQSQVRPAATAAQAAFAASAGLLAGTTMTPTVEYTYTDSPLLVTYFDGSADAAAVAARMQTLYGVPRKILNTTVPYSDTLDLNAQVSLSWFGSSYSGAVVGLSDVFDGAYPKQKITVIA
;
A
#
# COMPACT_ATOMS: atom_id res chain seq x y z
N MET A 1 8.20 -29.59 -18.68
CA MET A 1 8.92 -28.91 -17.59
C MET A 1 8.72 -27.41 -17.78
N THR A 2 8.18 -26.76 -16.78
CA THR A 2 8.05 -25.30 -16.77
C THR A 2 9.39 -24.65 -16.40
N ILE A 3 9.56 -23.35 -16.67
CA ILE A 3 10.79 -22.63 -16.28
C ILE A 3 10.97 -22.61 -14.76
N ASN A 4 9.89 -22.57 -13.98
CA ASN A 4 9.94 -22.68 -12.54
C ASN A 4 10.50 -24.05 -12.10
N GLU A 5 9.97 -25.15 -12.66
CA GLU A 5 10.50 -26.50 -12.37
C GLU A 5 11.97 -26.63 -12.79
N TYR A 6 12.36 -25.97 -13.87
CA TYR A 6 13.77 -25.93 -14.28
C TYR A 6 14.62 -25.23 -13.23
N PHE A 7 14.21 -24.06 -12.74
CA PHE A 7 15.00 -23.32 -11.76
C PHE A 7 15.09 -23.96 -10.37
N PHE A 8 14.25 -24.96 -10.07
CA PHE A 8 14.41 -25.77 -8.87
C PHE A 8 15.50 -26.84 -8.96
N LYS A 9 16.04 -27.09 -10.15
CA LYS A 9 17.13 -28.06 -10.28
C LYS A 9 18.46 -27.46 -9.81
N PRO A 10 19.28 -28.22 -9.08
CA PRO A 10 20.58 -27.77 -8.58
C PRO A 10 21.57 -27.33 -9.66
N ASP A 11 21.49 -27.94 -10.83
CA ASP A 11 22.34 -27.72 -12.00
C ASP A 11 21.76 -26.72 -13.00
N ALA A 12 20.62 -26.13 -12.70
CA ALA A 12 19.98 -25.17 -13.60
C ALA A 12 20.83 -23.91 -13.73
N ARG A 13 21.21 -23.59 -14.95
CA ARG A 13 21.88 -22.33 -15.28
C ARG A 13 20.86 -21.20 -15.29
N ARG A 14 21.13 -20.13 -14.56
CA ARG A 14 20.26 -18.96 -14.43
C ARG A 14 21.02 -17.75 -14.90
N ILE A 15 20.37 -16.94 -15.70
CA ILE A 15 20.94 -15.73 -16.27
C ILE A 15 20.11 -14.55 -15.79
N LEU A 16 20.73 -13.62 -15.09
CA LEU A 16 20.07 -12.39 -14.68
C LEU A 16 20.07 -11.39 -15.82
N LEU A 17 18.92 -10.82 -16.07
CA LEU A 17 18.73 -9.81 -17.11
C LEU A 17 18.22 -8.54 -16.45
N LEU A 18 18.95 -7.45 -16.63
CA LEU A 18 18.57 -6.10 -16.19
C LEU A 18 18.22 -5.28 -17.42
N GLU A 19 16.98 -4.80 -17.46
CA GLU A 19 16.47 -3.94 -18.51
C GLU A 19 16.23 -2.54 -17.93
N ILE A 20 16.91 -1.54 -18.47
CA ILE A 20 16.79 -0.15 -18.04
C ILE A 20 16.15 0.63 -19.18
N GLN A 21 14.94 1.12 -19.00
CA GLN A 21 14.22 1.88 -20.01
C GLN A 21 14.72 3.32 -20.07
N ARG A 22 14.88 3.86 -21.26
CA ARG A 22 15.14 5.28 -21.48
C ARG A 22 13.85 6.03 -21.75
N THR A 23 13.75 7.22 -21.21
CA THR A 23 12.61 8.14 -21.40
C THR A 23 12.84 9.16 -22.49
N ASP A 24 14.06 9.23 -23.06
CA ASP A 24 14.36 10.10 -24.17
C ASP A 24 13.87 9.52 -25.52
N ALA A 25 13.72 10.35 -26.51
CA ALA A 25 12.99 10.12 -27.77
C ALA A 25 13.41 8.87 -28.59
N ALA A 26 14.40 8.12 -28.17
CA ALA A 26 14.93 6.95 -28.86
C ALA A 26 14.41 5.61 -28.37
N ALA A 27 13.50 5.54 -27.38
CA ALA A 27 12.91 4.31 -26.84
C ALA A 27 13.90 3.11 -26.72
N THR A 28 15.16 3.39 -26.39
CA THR A 28 16.20 2.38 -26.27
C THR A 28 16.18 1.83 -24.87
N CYS A 29 16.19 0.50 -24.77
CA CYS A 29 16.36 -0.22 -23.52
C CYS A 29 17.84 -0.63 -23.42
N TYR A 30 18.53 -0.27 -22.33
CA TYR A 30 19.81 -0.86 -22.01
C TYR A 30 19.58 -2.25 -21.45
N ARG A 31 20.23 -3.25 -22.06
CA ARG A 31 20.14 -4.66 -21.71
C ARG A 31 21.47 -5.13 -21.15
N ILE A 32 21.42 -5.53 -19.90
CA ILE A 32 22.59 -5.89 -19.10
C ILE A 32 22.33 -7.26 -18.48
N SER A 33 23.34 -8.08 -18.31
CA SER A 33 23.23 -9.43 -17.74
C SER A 33 24.47 -9.76 -16.90
N ASP A 34 24.40 -10.85 -16.16
CA ASP A 34 25.55 -11.44 -15.46
C ASP A 34 26.35 -12.39 -16.37
N GLU A 35 25.69 -12.98 -17.38
CA GLU A 35 26.32 -13.83 -18.39
C GLU A 35 25.89 -13.40 -19.80
N PRO A 36 26.69 -13.72 -20.85
CA PRO A 36 26.30 -13.42 -22.22
C PRO A 36 24.94 -14.02 -22.58
N TYR A 37 24.00 -13.18 -23.00
CA TYR A 37 22.66 -13.59 -23.41
C TYR A 37 22.21 -12.84 -24.67
N ILE A 38 21.60 -13.56 -25.59
CA ILE A 38 21.02 -13.00 -26.81
C ILE A 38 19.65 -13.64 -27.00
N THR A 39 18.60 -12.82 -27.18
CA THR A 39 17.25 -13.31 -27.48
C THR A 39 17.20 -13.95 -28.86
N ASP A 40 16.25 -14.89 -29.05
CA ASP A 40 16.05 -15.55 -30.33
C ASP A 40 15.47 -14.57 -31.38
N PRO A 41 15.68 -14.82 -32.71
CA PRO A 41 14.98 -14.04 -33.73
C PRO A 41 13.45 -14.09 -33.62
N ALA A 42 12.89 -15.15 -33.04
CA ALA A 42 11.45 -15.30 -32.81
C ALA A 42 10.95 -14.62 -31.53
N ASP A 43 11.86 -14.18 -30.65
CA ASP A 43 11.50 -13.52 -29.39
C ASP A 43 11.08 -12.06 -29.63
N THR A 44 10.46 -11.48 -28.61
CA THR A 44 10.21 -10.04 -28.52
C THR A 44 10.86 -9.50 -27.23
N PRO A 45 11.93 -8.72 -27.34
CA PRO A 45 12.62 -8.20 -28.53
C PRO A 45 13.43 -9.27 -29.27
N SER A 46 13.49 -9.18 -30.60
CA SER A 46 14.19 -10.11 -31.49
C SER A 46 15.68 -9.85 -31.52
N SER A 47 16.50 -10.92 -31.44
CA SER A 47 17.97 -10.89 -31.64
C SER A 47 18.69 -9.80 -30.84
N CYS A 48 18.22 -9.50 -29.63
CA CYS A 48 18.81 -8.48 -28.78
C CYS A 48 19.88 -9.06 -27.86
N ALA A 49 21.08 -8.48 -27.88
CA ALA A 49 22.18 -8.85 -27.01
C ALA A 49 22.08 -8.14 -25.65
N TYR A 50 22.39 -8.86 -24.59
CA TYR A 50 22.58 -8.35 -23.23
C TYR A 50 24.09 -8.32 -22.92
N SER A 51 24.57 -7.19 -22.42
CA SER A 51 25.97 -7.00 -22.05
C SER A 51 26.26 -7.66 -20.69
N PRO A 52 27.23 -8.60 -20.59
CA PRO A 52 27.50 -9.33 -19.35
C PRO A 52 28.36 -8.50 -18.39
N ILE A 53 27.78 -7.49 -17.77
CA ILE A 53 28.47 -6.56 -16.86
C ILE A 53 27.85 -6.49 -15.46
N ILE A 54 26.86 -7.34 -15.10
CA ILE A 54 26.42 -7.44 -13.72
C ILE A 54 27.53 -8.11 -12.92
N GLY A 55 28.06 -7.44 -11.90
CA GLY A 55 29.11 -7.95 -11.04
C GLY A 55 28.63 -8.99 -10.05
N GLY A 56 29.41 -10.05 -9.82
CA GLY A 56 29.03 -11.25 -9.06
C GLY A 56 28.80 -11.08 -7.55
N SER A 57 29.03 -9.90 -6.96
CA SER A 57 28.92 -9.69 -5.50
C SER A 57 27.80 -8.75 -5.07
N GLY A 58 26.93 -8.32 -5.98
CA GLY A 58 25.96 -7.28 -5.69
C GLY A 58 24.60 -7.50 -6.32
N LEU A 59 24.00 -8.68 -6.07
CA LEU A 59 22.61 -8.87 -6.48
C LEU A 59 21.67 -8.30 -5.41
N PRO A 60 20.65 -7.57 -5.81
CA PRO A 60 19.78 -6.91 -4.87
C PRO A 60 18.94 -7.91 -4.06
N GLU A 61 18.76 -7.61 -2.80
CA GLU A 61 17.77 -8.27 -1.95
C GLU A 61 16.49 -7.44 -1.98
N PHE A 62 15.42 -7.99 -2.55
CA PHE A 62 14.11 -7.33 -2.59
C PHE A 62 13.34 -7.65 -1.32
N ARG A 63 13.35 -6.72 -0.38
CA ARG A 63 12.67 -6.88 0.89
C ARG A 63 11.31 -6.19 0.90
N ARG A 64 10.30 -6.90 1.40
CA ARG A 64 8.96 -6.38 1.69
C ARG A 64 8.55 -6.88 3.06
N VAL A 65 8.11 -5.98 3.92
CA VAL A 65 7.68 -6.31 5.29
C VAL A 65 6.43 -5.51 5.59
N VAL A 66 5.38 -6.19 6.04
CA VAL A 66 4.18 -5.52 6.56
C VAL A 66 4.58 -4.82 7.86
N ASN A 67 4.36 -3.51 7.93
CA ASN A 67 4.60 -2.75 9.14
C ASN A 67 3.55 -3.12 10.21
N ASP A 68 3.63 -2.45 11.35
CA ASP A 68 2.58 -2.54 12.36
C ASP A 68 1.20 -2.21 11.76
N VAL A 69 0.17 -2.90 12.23
CA VAL A 69 -1.24 -2.61 11.84
C VAL A 69 -1.59 -1.14 12.04
N PHE A 70 -1.01 -0.51 13.07
CA PHE A 70 -1.24 0.91 13.35
C PHE A 70 -0.50 1.88 12.43
N ASP A 71 0.35 1.39 11.51
CA ASP A 71 1.08 2.22 10.53
C ASP A 71 0.39 2.29 9.16
N GLY A 72 -0.43 1.28 8.82
CA GLY A 72 -1.22 1.24 7.57
C GLY A 72 -0.41 1.03 6.29
N GLY A 73 0.88 0.76 6.37
CA GLY A 73 1.78 0.56 5.23
C GLY A 73 2.65 -0.68 5.33
N ALA A 74 3.42 -0.94 4.28
CA ALA A 74 4.49 -1.91 4.29
C ALA A 74 5.82 -1.23 3.90
N SER A 75 6.91 -1.71 4.48
CA SER A 75 8.27 -1.28 4.10
C SER A 75 8.76 -2.10 2.94
N THR A 76 9.29 -1.42 1.93
CA THR A 76 9.90 -2.06 0.75
C THR A 76 11.34 -1.59 0.60
N GLY A 77 12.23 -2.48 0.15
CA GLY A 77 13.62 -2.17 -0.10
C GLY A 77 14.14 -3.01 -1.25
N PHE A 78 14.80 -2.39 -2.22
CA PHE A 78 15.23 -3.03 -3.45
C PHE A 78 16.76 -3.25 -3.54
N GLY A 79 17.54 -2.72 -2.64
CA GLY A 79 18.99 -2.90 -2.65
C GLY A 79 19.70 -2.31 -3.86
N THR A 80 20.90 -2.81 -4.16
CA THR A 80 21.82 -2.23 -5.15
C THR A 80 22.28 -3.30 -6.14
N VAL A 81 22.27 -2.99 -7.42
CA VAL A 81 22.92 -3.79 -8.48
C VAL A 81 24.28 -3.20 -8.77
N THR A 82 25.33 -4.01 -8.67
CA THR A 82 26.68 -3.61 -9.05
C THR A 82 26.97 -4.02 -10.50
N LEU A 83 27.41 -3.07 -11.30
CA LEU A 83 27.89 -3.30 -12.66
C LEU A 83 29.40 -3.30 -12.65
N ALA A 84 29.99 -4.40 -13.08
CA ALA A 84 31.44 -4.54 -13.14
C ALA A 84 32.03 -3.58 -14.18
N SER A 85 33.10 -2.90 -13.80
CA SER A 85 33.91 -2.10 -14.71
C SER A 85 34.65 -3.02 -15.69
N THR A 86 34.21 -2.99 -16.94
CA THR A 86 35.12 -3.31 -18.01
C THR A 86 35.64 -1.98 -18.55
N SER A 87 36.92 -1.74 -18.51
CA SER A 87 37.58 -0.48 -18.91
C SER A 87 37.11 0.05 -20.28
N ALA A 88 36.73 -0.82 -21.20
CA ALA A 88 36.17 -0.49 -22.50
C ALA A 88 34.72 0.00 -22.47
N ALA A 89 33.90 -0.44 -21.49
CA ALA A 89 32.53 0.00 -21.36
C ALA A 89 32.38 1.41 -20.77
N TYR A 90 33.41 1.86 -20.04
CA TYR A 90 33.41 3.17 -19.37
C TYR A 90 34.14 4.25 -20.15
N THR A 91 35.12 3.91 -20.99
CA THR A 91 35.96 4.87 -21.69
C THR A 91 35.49 5.21 -23.10
N SER A 92 34.61 4.41 -23.69
CA SER A 92 34.02 4.74 -24.98
C SER A 92 32.71 5.50 -24.80
N SER A 93 32.56 6.64 -25.48
CA SER A 93 31.31 7.41 -25.52
C SER A 93 30.09 6.63 -26.05
N ALA A 94 30.30 5.42 -26.53
CA ALA A 94 29.33 4.48 -27.05
C ALA A 94 29.09 3.25 -26.15
N GLY A 95 29.81 3.09 -25.03
CA GLY A 95 29.66 1.94 -24.15
C GLY A 95 28.43 2.00 -23.28
N ALA A 96 27.75 0.87 -23.06
CA ALA A 96 26.55 0.78 -22.22
C ALA A 96 26.73 1.33 -20.80
N GLY A 97 27.95 1.21 -20.23
CA GLY A 97 28.27 1.72 -18.89
C GLY A 97 28.24 3.26 -18.79
N ASN A 98 28.84 3.98 -19.76
CA ASN A 98 28.80 5.43 -19.78
C ASN A 98 27.38 5.97 -20.01
N ALA A 99 26.61 5.28 -20.83
CA ALA A 99 25.22 5.65 -21.07
C ALA A 99 24.34 5.47 -19.81
N VAL A 100 24.61 4.45 -18.98
CA VAL A 100 23.92 4.23 -17.71
C VAL A 100 24.26 5.32 -16.69
N MET A 101 25.52 5.81 -16.64
CA MET A 101 25.92 6.90 -15.74
C MET A 101 25.14 8.20 -15.96
N THR A 102 24.64 8.44 -17.17
CA THR A 102 23.91 9.67 -17.54
C THR A 102 22.41 9.56 -17.38
N LEU A 103 21.89 8.40 -16.92
CA LEU A 103 20.47 8.20 -16.77
C LEU A 103 19.90 9.04 -15.62
N PRO A 104 18.74 9.66 -15.83
CA PRO A 104 18.10 10.44 -14.79
C PRO A 104 17.55 9.52 -13.68
N ARG A 105 17.48 10.06 -12.46
CA ARG A 105 16.71 9.44 -11.38
C ARG A 105 15.27 9.20 -11.85
N GLY A 106 14.69 8.11 -11.37
CA GLY A 106 13.33 7.72 -11.77
C GLY A 106 13.26 6.91 -13.07
N THR A 107 14.40 6.64 -13.74
CA THR A 107 14.41 5.74 -14.90
C THR A 107 13.94 4.35 -14.49
N ALA A 108 12.97 3.81 -15.24
CA ALA A 108 12.37 2.51 -14.96
C ALA A 108 13.36 1.36 -15.21
N VAL A 109 13.34 0.39 -14.31
CA VAL A 109 14.21 -0.79 -14.32
C VAL A 109 13.37 -2.04 -14.14
N THR A 110 13.68 -3.08 -14.94
CA THR A 110 13.11 -4.42 -14.76
C THR A 110 14.24 -5.43 -14.61
N LEU A 111 14.21 -6.20 -13.54
CA LEU A 111 15.10 -7.32 -13.33
C LEU A 111 14.35 -8.62 -13.64
N LYS A 112 14.97 -9.49 -14.42
CA LYS A 112 14.42 -10.78 -14.81
C LYS A 112 15.45 -11.89 -14.57
N VAL A 113 14.98 -13.12 -14.44
CA VAL A 113 15.81 -14.33 -14.56
C VAL A 113 15.36 -15.13 -15.77
N ALA A 114 16.32 -15.50 -16.59
CA ALA A 114 16.12 -16.36 -17.77
C ALA A 114 16.90 -17.65 -17.64
N ALA A 115 16.46 -18.70 -18.33
CA ALA A 115 17.23 -19.88 -18.59
C ALA A 115 18.04 -19.69 -19.89
N PRO A 116 19.07 -20.52 -20.15
CA PRO A 116 19.77 -20.53 -21.43
C PRO A 116 18.80 -20.67 -22.62
N ARG A 117 19.07 -19.91 -23.67
CA ARG A 117 18.22 -19.81 -24.87
C ARG A 117 17.89 -21.16 -25.53
N ASP A 118 18.83 -22.10 -25.50
CA ASP A 118 18.68 -23.45 -26.05
C ASP A 118 17.71 -24.31 -25.24
N GLN A 119 17.29 -23.88 -24.08
CA GLN A 119 16.35 -24.60 -23.21
C GLN A 119 14.98 -23.93 -23.11
N PHE A 120 14.95 -22.58 -23.04
CA PHE A 120 13.71 -21.82 -22.89
C PHE A 120 13.76 -20.52 -23.69
N ALA A 121 12.62 -20.15 -24.28
CA ALA A 121 12.46 -18.88 -24.95
C ALA A 121 12.52 -17.71 -23.95
N TYR A 122 12.97 -16.55 -24.37
CA TYR A 122 13.01 -15.32 -23.56
C TYR A 122 11.64 -14.93 -22.98
N SER A 123 10.56 -15.22 -23.71
CA SER A 123 9.18 -14.98 -23.25
C SER A 123 8.82 -15.70 -21.95
N THR A 124 9.57 -16.74 -21.58
CA THR A 124 9.38 -17.47 -20.32
C THR A 124 10.19 -16.89 -19.16
N ALA A 125 11.06 -15.89 -19.40
CA ALA A 125 11.85 -15.27 -18.35
C ALA A 125 10.94 -14.69 -17.24
N ILE A 126 11.31 -14.97 -16.00
CA ILE A 126 10.52 -14.55 -14.82
C ILE A 126 10.94 -13.13 -14.43
N THR A 127 10.00 -12.21 -14.35
CA THR A 127 10.23 -10.89 -13.77
C THR A 127 10.41 -11.03 -12.28
N LEU A 128 11.61 -10.71 -11.78
CA LEU A 128 11.95 -10.75 -10.37
C LEU A 128 11.49 -9.48 -9.66
N ALA A 129 11.72 -8.33 -10.30
CA ALA A 129 11.29 -7.05 -9.77
C ALA A 129 11.20 -5.97 -10.84
N THR A 130 10.35 -4.98 -10.58
CA THR A 130 10.28 -3.71 -11.31
C THR A 130 10.50 -2.57 -10.33
N GLY A 131 11.27 -1.58 -10.75
CA GLY A 131 11.61 -0.45 -9.90
C GLY A 131 12.08 0.75 -10.71
N LYS A 132 12.73 1.67 -10.01
CA LYS A 132 13.31 2.89 -10.59
C LYS A 132 14.70 3.11 -10.04
N ILE A 133 15.59 3.70 -10.84
CA ILE A 133 16.91 4.13 -10.37
C ILE A 133 16.71 5.29 -9.38
N ASN A 134 17.15 5.10 -8.15
CA ASN A 134 17.20 6.15 -7.14
C ASN A 134 18.52 6.92 -7.23
N ARG A 135 19.62 6.18 -7.29
CA ARG A 135 20.96 6.74 -7.28
C ARG A 135 21.88 5.87 -8.12
N ILE A 136 22.82 6.54 -8.82
CA ILE A 136 23.95 5.90 -9.46
C ILE A 136 25.19 6.33 -8.69
N GLY A 137 25.94 5.35 -8.17
CA GLY A 137 27.23 5.54 -7.53
C GLY A 137 28.33 4.93 -8.36
N GLY A 138 29.58 5.25 -8.05
CA GLY A 138 30.76 4.63 -8.64
C GLY A 138 31.87 4.51 -7.63
N SER A 139 32.74 3.50 -7.78
CA SER A 139 33.96 3.36 -7.00
C SER A 139 35.16 3.87 -7.77
N SER A 140 36.27 4.08 -7.07
CA SER A 140 37.58 4.41 -7.69
C SER A 140 38.09 3.30 -8.61
N ASP A 141 37.63 2.07 -8.39
CA ASP A 141 37.99 0.89 -9.17
C ASP A 141 37.12 0.73 -10.43
N GLY A 142 36.21 1.69 -10.64
CA GLY A 142 35.43 1.78 -11.86
C GLY A 142 34.09 1.02 -11.83
N ASP A 143 33.75 0.33 -10.75
CA ASP A 143 32.43 -0.32 -10.61
C ASP A 143 31.31 0.70 -10.43
N LEU A 144 30.19 0.48 -11.12
CA LEU A 144 28.97 1.25 -10.94
C LEU A 144 28.02 0.53 -9.98
N SER A 145 27.42 1.29 -9.09
CA SER A 145 26.33 0.81 -8.24
C SER A 145 25.02 1.49 -8.62
N LEU A 146 24.01 0.70 -8.95
CA LEU A 146 22.65 1.16 -9.21
C LEU A 146 21.79 0.87 -7.97
N GLU A 147 21.47 1.90 -7.22
CA GLU A 147 20.48 1.80 -6.15
C GLU A 147 19.09 1.84 -6.77
N ILE A 148 18.34 0.77 -6.59
CA ILE A 148 16.97 0.63 -7.13
C ILE A 148 15.98 0.78 -5.99
N ILE A 149 14.90 1.52 -6.25
CA ILE A 149 13.75 1.66 -5.35
C ILE A 149 12.48 1.29 -6.11
N ASP A 150 11.44 0.93 -5.38
CA ASP A 150 10.10 0.87 -5.94
C ASP A 150 9.51 2.28 -6.14
N GLY A 151 8.33 2.36 -6.75
CA GLY A 151 7.63 3.62 -6.94
C GLY A 151 6.80 4.07 -5.73
N SER A 152 6.83 3.36 -4.60
CA SER A 152 5.94 3.64 -3.46
C SER A 152 6.17 5.01 -2.85
N ALA A 153 7.43 5.44 -2.75
CA ALA A 153 7.79 6.77 -2.26
C ALA A 153 7.28 7.89 -3.18
N ASP A 154 7.35 7.70 -4.51
CA ASP A 154 6.82 8.67 -5.48
C ASP A 154 5.29 8.75 -5.39
N ILE A 155 4.62 7.62 -5.20
CA ILE A 155 3.17 7.57 -4.99
C ILE A 155 2.81 8.28 -3.68
N ALA A 156 3.51 7.95 -2.59
CA ALA A 156 3.27 8.54 -1.28
C ALA A 156 3.47 10.07 -1.25
N ALA A 157 4.44 10.58 -2.03
CA ALA A 157 4.76 12.01 -2.11
C ALA A 157 3.75 12.82 -2.94
N LYS A 158 2.87 12.17 -3.72
CA LYS A 158 1.81 12.87 -4.45
C LYS A 158 0.89 13.57 -3.48
N GLN A 159 0.34 14.71 -3.91
CA GLN A 159 -0.55 15.51 -3.07
C GLN A 159 -1.99 15.47 -3.57
N ILE A 160 -2.91 15.42 -2.63
CA ILE A 160 -4.32 15.74 -2.83
C ILE A 160 -4.49 17.20 -2.45
N ALA A 161 -4.49 18.04 -3.46
CA ALA A 161 -4.59 19.49 -3.27
C ALA A 161 -6.01 19.90 -2.87
N ILE A 162 -6.11 20.78 -1.88
CA ILE A 162 -7.36 21.43 -1.46
C ILE A 162 -7.19 22.92 -1.69
N ASP A 163 -8.07 23.49 -2.51
CA ASP A 163 -8.20 24.95 -2.59
C ASP A 163 -9.23 25.41 -1.54
N THR A 164 -8.74 25.99 -0.46
CA THR A 164 -9.58 26.45 0.65
C THR A 164 -10.53 27.58 0.28
N ALA A 165 -10.32 28.25 -0.86
CA ALA A 165 -11.24 29.26 -1.39
C ALA A 165 -12.38 28.64 -2.24
N VAL A 166 -12.24 27.38 -2.65
CA VAL A 166 -13.17 26.70 -3.56
C VAL A 166 -13.99 25.65 -2.86
N ALA A 167 -13.37 24.58 -2.33
CA ALA A 167 -14.10 23.49 -1.71
C ALA A 167 -13.21 22.56 -0.88
N PRO A 168 -13.75 21.96 0.20
CA PRO A 168 -13.16 20.79 0.83
C PRO A 168 -13.40 19.54 -0.02
N LEU A 169 -12.86 18.38 0.39
CA LEU A 169 -13.20 17.08 -0.19
C LEU A 169 -13.91 16.22 0.85
N CYS A 170 -15.06 15.68 0.48
CA CYS A 170 -15.87 14.82 1.32
C CYS A 170 -16.13 13.50 0.60
N PHE A 171 -15.74 12.38 1.20
CA PHE A 171 -15.93 11.03 0.68
C PHE A 171 -16.71 10.18 1.67
N GLY A 172 -17.53 9.24 1.18
CA GLY A 172 -18.32 8.36 2.02
C GLY A 172 -19.34 9.10 2.86
N TYR A 173 -19.55 8.70 4.10
CA TYR A 173 -20.48 9.38 5.00
C TYR A 173 -19.75 10.15 6.10
N CYS A 174 -19.64 11.44 5.96
CA CYS A 174 -18.99 12.33 6.92
C CYS A 174 -20.01 13.03 7.81
N ARG A 175 -19.79 12.96 9.12
CA ARG A 175 -20.65 13.54 10.12
C ARG A 175 -20.09 14.85 10.65
N ASN A 176 -20.97 15.84 10.80
CA ASN A 176 -20.66 17.11 11.44
C ASN A 176 -19.44 17.81 10.80
N VAL A 177 -19.36 17.82 9.45
CA VAL A 177 -18.29 18.52 8.73
C VAL A 177 -18.50 20.03 8.77
N THR A 178 -17.46 20.84 8.85
CA THR A 178 -17.53 22.30 8.65
C THR A 178 -17.37 22.61 7.16
N PRO A 179 -18.43 23.04 6.45
CA PRO A 179 -18.33 23.40 5.04
C PRO A 179 -17.57 24.71 4.85
N PHE A 180 -17.07 24.96 3.64
CA PHE A 180 -16.47 26.25 3.29
C PHE A 180 -17.56 27.25 2.87
N LEU A 181 -17.57 28.44 3.47
CA LEU A 181 -18.39 29.55 3.03
C LEU A 181 -17.75 30.16 1.76
N THR A 182 -18.23 29.73 0.59
CA THR A 182 -17.65 30.11 -0.71
C THR A 182 -18.29 31.33 -1.35
N ASP A 183 -19.49 31.69 -0.94
CA ASP A 183 -20.14 32.94 -1.32
C ASP A 183 -20.90 33.52 -0.11
N PRO A 184 -20.35 34.52 0.57
CA PRO A 184 -20.99 35.19 1.69
C PRO A 184 -22.28 35.92 1.33
N ALA A 185 -22.42 36.40 0.07
CA ALA A 185 -23.59 37.17 -0.33
C ALA A 185 -24.84 36.30 -0.46
N THR A 186 -24.69 35.06 -0.83
CA THR A 186 -25.77 34.08 -0.97
C THR A 186 -25.75 33.02 0.16
N LEU A 187 -24.90 33.18 1.16
CA LEU A 187 -24.68 32.20 2.24
C LEU A 187 -24.47 30.80 1.70
N LYS A 188 -23.63 30.68 0.65
CA LYS A 188 -23.33 29.43 -0.01
C LYS A 188 -22.21 28.67 0.73
N TYR A 189 -22.53 27.47 1.21
CA TYR A 189 -21.63 26.58 1.91
C TYR A 189 -21.31 25.35 1.06
N THR A 190 -20.06 25.19 0.69
CA THR A 190 -19.59 24.09 -0.17
C THR A 190 -19.02 22.98 0.71
N VAL A 191 -19.44 21.75 0.47
CA VAL A 191 -19.02 20.53 1.20
C VAL A 191 -18.12 19.61 0.38
N HIS A 192 -18.08 19.81 -0.96
CA HIS A 192 -17.27 19.03 -1.89
C HIS A 192 -17.08 19.80 -3.19
N ASP A 193 -15.99 19.52 -3.94
CA ASP A 193 -15.65 20.20 -5.19
C ASP A 193 -16.53 19.81 -6.38
N SER A 194 -17.34 18.79 -6.25
CA SER A 194 -18.19 18.25 -7.31
C SER A 194 -19.48 17.63 -6.71
N ALA A 195 -20.16 16.76 -7.48
CA ALA A 195 -21.39 16.14 -7.04
C ALA A 195 -21.19 15.30 -5.78
N VAL A 196 -22.13 15.40 -4.84
CA VAL A 196 -22.27 14.54 -3.65
C VAL A 196 -23.50 13.66 -3.80
N ASN A 197 -23.53 12.55 -3.05
CA ASN A 197 -24.72 11.70 -3.06
C ASN A 197 -25.89 12.38 -2.35
N ASP A 198 -25.65 12.94 -1.16
CA ASP A 198 -26.65 13.74 -0.44
C ASP A 198 -26.01 14.63 0.64
N ILE A 199 -26.74 15.70 1.03
CA ILE A 199 -26.51 16.47 2.25
C ILE A 199 -27.71 16.14 3.14
N THR A 200 -27.50 15.25 4.12
CA THR A 200 -28.58 14.63 4.88
C THR A 200 -29.07 15.47 6.03
N ALA A 201 -28.21 16.31 6.60
CA ALA A 201 -28.55 17.26 7.65
C ALA A 201 -27.63 18.48 7.61
N VAL A 202 -28.14 19.62 8.03
CA VAL A 202 -27.37 20.85 8.24
C VAL A 202 -27.72 21.36 9.64
N TYR A 203 -26.72 21.83 10.36
CA TYR A 203 -26.83 22.32 11.74
C TYR A 203 -26.28 23.75 11.84
N ASP A 204 -26.94 24.58 12.63
CA ASP A 204 -26.47 25.87 13.06
C ASP A 204 -26.19 25.81 14.57
N ASP A 205 -24.89 25.77 14.91
CA ASP A 205 -24.39 25.61 16.29
C ASP A 205 -25.07 24.41 17.02
N GLY A 206 -25.11 23.27 16.33
CA GLY A 206 -25.70 22.02 16.81
C GLY A 206 -27.22 21.91 16.68
N VAL A 207 -27.92 22.96 16.27
CA VAL A 207 -29.38 22.93 16.05
C VAL A 207 -29.68 22.49 14.62
N LEU A 208 -30.46 21.42 14.47
CA LEU A 208 -30.85 20.89 13.15
C LEU A 208 -31.73 21.91 12.39
N LEU A 209 -31.33 22.23 11.19
CA LEU A 209 -32.06 23.10 10.26
C LEU A 209 -33.05 22.29 9.37
N THR A 210 -34.13 22.93 8.94
CA THR A 210 -35.19 22.35 8.13
C THR A 210 -34.92 22.62 6.64
N LEU A 211 -34.80 21.54 5.84
CA LEU A 211 -34.67 21.66 4.39
C LEU A 211 -35.90 22.34 3.77
N GLY A 212 -35.67 23.28 2.87
CA GLY A 212 -36.72 24.08 2.19
C GLY A 212 -37.18 25.29 2.98
N THR A 213 -36.95 25.34 4.30
CA THR A 213 -37.28 26.49 5.16
C THR A 213 -36.04 27.28 5.54
N ASP A 214 -35.06 26.58 6.14
CA ASP A 214 -33.85 27.22 6.66
C ASP A 214 -32.69 27.14 5.68
N TYR A 215 -32.67 26.13 4.81
CA TYR A 215 -31.67 25.97 3.77
C TYR A 215 -32.19 25.24 2.54
N THR A 216 -31.50 25.42 1.41
CA THR A 216 -31.65 24.65 0.16
C THR A 216 -30.38 23.95 -0.18
N LYS A 217 -30.42 22.77 -0.85
CA LYS A 217 -29.23 22.01 -1.23
C LYS A 217 -29.15 21.76 -2.74
N THR A 218 -27.93 21.77 -3.27
CA THR A 218 -27.60 21.46 -4.67
C THR A 218 -26.55 20.36 -4.70
N VAL A 219 -27.03 19.11 -4.58
CA VAL A 219 -26.16 17.92 -4.49
C VAL A 219 -25.31 17.67 -5.73
N ALA A 220 -25.80 18.08 -6.92
CA ALA A 220 -25.07 17.98 -8.17
C ALA A 220 -23.78 18.83 -8.22
N SER A 221 -23.66 19.80 -7.31
CA SER A 221 -22.50 20.70 -7.22
C SER A 221 -21.93 20.78 -5.80
N GLY A 222 -22.33 19.90 -4.90
CA GLY A 222 -21.74 19.72 -3.57
C GLY A 222 -21.87 20.93 -2.63
N TYR A 223 -23.01 21.64 -2.65
CA TYR A 223 -23.22 22.80 -1.77
C TYR A 223 -24.66 22.94 -1.28
N PHE A 224 -24.85 23.78 -0.30
CA PHE A 224 -26.16 24.28 0.16
C PHE A 224 -26.10 25.79 0.43
N ASN A 225 -27.26 26.44 0.42
CA ASN A 225 -27.41 27.86 0.77
C ASN A 225 -28.32 27.97 1.99
N LEU A 226 -27.92 28.79 2.98
CA LEU A 226 -28.82 29.17 4.04
C LEU A 226 -29.80 30.27 3.57
N VAL A 227 -31.02 30.25 4.13
CA VAL A 227 -32.03 31.30 3.88
C VAL A 227 -31.78 32.53 4.78
N GLY A 228 -31.22 32.32 5.99
CA GLY A 228 -30.94 33.40 6.95
C GLY A 228 -29.50 33.31 7.47
N SER A 229 -29.03 34.41 8.08
CA SER A 229 -27.73 34.48 8.71
C SER A 229 -27.60 33.44 9.81
N PRO A 230 -26.51 32.67 9.86
CA PRO A 230 -26.31 31.70 10.92
C PRO A 230 -26.09 32.37 12.27
N ALA A 231 -26.49 31.70 13.34
CA ALA A 231 -26.27 32.16 14.70
C ALA A 231 -24.93 31.66 15.29
N GLY A 232 -24.34 30.62 14.70
CA GLY A 232 -23.09 30.05 15.16
C GLY A 232 -22.38 29.24 14.06
N THR A 233 -21.66 28.20 14.47
CA THR A 233 -20.90 27.35 13.55
C THR A 233 -21.84 26.46 12.71
N ILE A 234 -21.73 26.58 11.39
CA ILE A 234 -22.47 25.72 10.47
C ILE A 234 -21.72 24.42 10.29
N THR A 235 -22.44 23.31 10.49
CA THR A 235 -21.94 21.97 10.22
C THR A 235 -22.98 21.15 9.42
N ALA A 236 -22.52 20.07 8.78
CA ALA A 236 -23.42 19.22 7.98
C ALA A 236 -23.05 17.74 8.08
N ASP A 237 -24.06 16.88 7.92
CA ASP A 237 -23.88 15.46 7.65
C ASP A 237 -23.98 15.23 6.14
N VAL A 238 -22.94 14.64 5.54
CA VAL A 238 -22.80 14.58 4.08
C VAL A 238 -22.47 13.15 3.62
N GLN A 239 -23.28 12.63 2.72
CA GLN A 239 -22.91 11.52 1.86
C GLN A 239 -22.10 12.08 0.69
N GLY A 240 -20.78 11.99 0.77
CA GLY A 240 -19.83 12.69 -0.06
C GLY A 240 -19.79 12.26 -1.53
N ALA A 241 -18.65 12.33 -2.12
CA ALA A 241 -18.36 12.23 -3.56
C ALA A 241 -19.23 11.22 -4.33
N LYS A 242 -19.82 11.69 -5.43
CA LYS A 242 -20.57 10.89 -6.39
C LYS A 242 -19.95 11.01 -7.77
N VAL A 243 -19.30 9.94 -8.22
CA VAL A 243 -18.59 9.90 -9.51
C VAL A 243 -19.34 9.01 -10.47
N SER A 244 -19.65 9.52 -11.67
CA SER A 244 -20.40 8.79 -12.70
C SER A 244 -21.68 8.13 -12.18
N GLY A 245 -22.42 8.83 -11.30
CA GLY A 245 -23.64 8.34 -10.70
C GLY A 245 -23.49 7.39 -9.51
N THR A 246 -22.26 6.96 -9.18
CA THR A 246 -21.96 6.06 -8.06
C THR A 246 -21.49 6.83 -6.84
N TRP A 247 -22.12 6.61 -5.69
CA TRP A 247 -21.64 7.12 -4.42
C TRP A 247 -20.40 6.34 -3.97
N LEU A 248 -19.29 7.05 -3.75
CA LEU A 248 -18.04 6.46 -3.25
C LEU A 248 -18.13 6.33 -1.73
N GLN A 249 -18.35 5.12 -1.21
CA GLN A 249 -18.61 4.90 0.21
C GLN A 249 -17.66 3.89 0.87
N SER A 250 -17.06 2.98 0.09
CA SER A 250 -16.13 1.98 0.63
C SER A 250 -14.69 2.42 0.55
N THR A 251 -13.82 1.83 1.38
CA THR A 251 -12.37 2.06 1.37
C THR A 251 -11.78 1.91 -0.03
N GLN A 252 -12.14 0.84 -0.75
CA GLN A 252 -11.67 0.58 -2.11
C GLN A 252 -12.02 1.70 -3.09
N GLN A 253 -13.29 2.16 -3.06
CA GLN A 253 -13.75 3.21 -3.96
C GLN A 253 -13.06 4.54 -3.68
N ILE A 254 -12.92 4.91 -2.40
CA ILE A 254 -12.29 6.17 -1.99
C ILE A 254 -10.79 6.15 -2.31
N VAL A 255 -10.10 5.04 -2.02
CA VAL A 255 -8.69 4.87 -2.41
C VAL A 255 -8.53 4.99 -3.93
N GLY A 256 -9.42 4.39 -4.71
CA GLY A 256 -9.42 4.50 -6.17
C GLY A 256 -9.49 5.93 -6.65
N ASP A 257 -10.43 6.73 -6.13
CA ASP A 257 -10.59 8.14 -6.50
C ASP A 257 -9.41 9.01 -6.07
N LEU A 258 -8.87 8.78 -4.86
CA LEU A 258 -7.67 9.49 -4.40
C LEU A 258 -6.46 9.23 -5.31
N LEU A 259 -6.27 7.99 -5.75
CA LEU A 259 -5.22 7.65 -6.71
C LEU A 259 -5.42 8.35 -8.07
N ASP A 260 -6.66 8.39 -8.56
CA ASP A 260 -6.99 9.07 -9.82
C ASP A 260 -6.79 10.58 -9.73
N ARG A 261 -7.23 11.21 -8.64
CA ARG A 261 -6.99 12.64 -8.35
C ARG A 261 -5.50 12.99 -8.25
N ALA A 262 -4.70 12.07 -7.69
CA ALA A 262 -3.24 12.24 -7.59
C ALA A 262 -2.50 11.94 -8.90
N GLY A 263 -3.22 11.54 -9.97
CA GLY A 263 -2.62 11.16 -11.25
C GLY A 263 -1.83 9.85 -11.21
N VAL A 264 -2.16 8.95 -10.27
CA VAL A 264 -1.55 7.60 -10.15
C VAL A 264 -2.35 6.62 -10.99
N THR A 265 -2.27 6.75 -12.33
CA THR A 265 -3.08 5.97 -13.28
C THR A 265 -2.29 4.86 -13.98
N SER A 266 -0.95 4.87 -13.89
CA SER A 266 -0.07 3.94 -14.61
C SER A 266 0.12 2.58 -13.91
N TYR A 267 -0.39 2.41 -12.68
CA TYR A 267 -0.24 1.18 -11.92
C TYR A 267 -1.49 0.32 -11.97
N THR A 268 -1.30 -0.98 -12.20
CA THR A 268 -2.37 -1.96 -11.93
C THR A 268 -2.65 -1.98 -10.43
N ARG A 269 -3.93 -2.02 -10.04
CA ARG A 269 -4.38 -1.96 -8.65
C ARG A 269 -5.00 -3.30 -8.26
N ALA A 270 -4.62 -3.81 -7.09
CA ALA A 270 -5.20 -5.01 -6.49
C ALA A 270 -5.78 -4.68 -5.11
N TYR A 271 -7.02 -5.08 -4.87
CA TYR A 271 -7.73 -4.89 -3.61
C TYR A 271 -8.09 -6.24 -3.02
N ASN A 272 -7.36 -6.64 -1.98
CA ASN A 272 -7.47 -7.97 -1.39
C ASN A 272 -8.21 -7.92 -0.06
N SER A 273 -9.45 -8.40 -0.04
CA SER A 273 -10.27 -8.56 1.17
C SER A 273 -10.47 -7.29 2.00
N LEU A 274 -10.52 -6.11 1.37
CA LEU A 274 -10.83 -4.88 2.09
C LEU A 274 -12.29 -4.88 2.55
N PRO A 275 -12.60 -4.32 3.74
CA PRO A 275 -13.97 -4.18 4.21
C PRO A 275 -14.80 -3.32 3.27
N THR A 276 -16.07 -3.67 3.08
CA THR A 276 -17.01 -2.98 2.17
C THR A 276 -17.91 -1.99 2.88
N GLY A 277 -17.83 -1.86 4.20
CA GLY A 277 -18.63 -0.94 5.01
C GLY A 277 -18.44 0.52 4.60
N THR A 278 -19.44 1.34 4.90
CA THR A 278 -19.39 2.77 4.62
C THR A 278 -18.41 3.48 5.55
N ILE A 279 -17.41 4.14 4.98
CA ILE A 279 -16.47 5.00 5.71
C ILE A 279 -16.75 6.48 5.40
N GLY A 280 -16.18 7.39 6.21
CA GLY A 280 -16.15 8.82 5.95
C GLY A 280 -14.72 9.35 5.93
N LEU A 281 -14.38 10.18 4.94
CA LEU A 281 -13.12 10.92 4.87
C LEU A 281 -13.40 12.36 4.46
N TYR A 282 -13.01 13.31 5.32
CA TYR A 282 -13.19 14.73 5.07
C TYR A 282 -11.86 15.45 5.11
N LEU A 283 -11.55 16.19 4.05
CA LEU A 283 -10.28 16.90 3.88
C LEU A 283 -10.53 18.39 3.68
N THR A 284 -9.95 19.20 4.57
CA THR A 284 -10.04 20.66 4.53
C THR A 284 -8.71 21.33 4.18
N ALA A 285 -7.64 20.55 4.08
CA ALA A 285 -6.30 21.01 3.73
C ALA A 285 -5.61 19.98 2.83
N THR A 286 -4.66 20.45 2.03
CA THR A 286 -3.80 19.60 1.21
C THR A 286 -3.05 18.60 2.10
N ASP A 287 -3.10 17.33 1.71
CA ASP A 287 -2.37 16.25 2.39
C ASP A 287 -1.68 15.36 1.35
N THR A 288 -0.66 14.62 1.78
CA THR A 288 0.03 13.67 0.91
C THR A 288 -0.82 12.41 0.72
N LEU A 289 -0.75 11.85 -0.48
CA LEU A 289 -1.45 10.60 -0.80
C LEU A 289 -1.03 9.48 0.16
N GLY A 290 0.27 9.39 0.47
CA GLY A 290 0.79 8.40 1.41
C GLY A 290 0.15 8.47 2.80
N ASN A 291 0.00 9.69 3.36
CA ASN A 291 -0.68 9.88 4.64
C ASN A 291 -2.14 9.42 4.58
N LEU A 292 -2.84 9.77 3.50
CA LEU A 292 -4.25 9.40 3.32
C LEU A 292 -4.42 7.89 3.17
N LEU A 293 -3.58 7.25 2.36
CA LEU A 293 -3.58 5.80 2.19
C LEU A 293 -3.27 5.09 3.52
N ASN A 294 -2.26 5.55 4.25
CA ASN A 294 -1.91 4.97 5.57
C ASN A 294 -3.08 5.10 6.55
N LYS A 295 -3.71 6.28 6.66
CA LYS A 295 -4.88 6.50 7.52
C LYS A 295 -6.04 5.56 7.17
N LEU A 296 -6.37 5.44 5.88
CA LEU A 296 -7.46 4.57 5.42
C LEU A 296 -7.15 3.10 5.65
N MET A 297 -5.90 2.67 5.39
CA MET A 297 -5.48 1.28 5.61
C MET A 297 -5.43 0.96 7.11
N GLN A 298 -4.88 1.83 7.95
CA GLN A 298 -4.92 1.70 9.40
C GLN A 298 -6.38 1.51 9.88
N GLY A 299 -7.30 2.35 9.39
CA GLY A 299 -8.72 2.28 9.78
C GLY A 299 -9.42 0.98 9.42
N CYS A 300 -8.92 0.20 8.50
CA CYS A 300 -9.45 -1.13 8.14
C CYS A 300 -8.53 -2.29 8.56
N ALA A 301 -7.55 -2.04 9.45
CA ALA A 301 -6.50 -3.00 9.82
C ALA A 301 -5.82 -3.59 8.57
N GLY A 302 -5.40 -2.72 7.67
CA GLY A 302 -4.82 -3.08 6.39
C GLY A 302 -3.48 -2.39 6.14
N PHE A 303 -2.92 -2.67 4.99
CA PHE A 303 -1.68 -2.08 4.51
C PHE A 303 -1.70 -1.97 2.98
N TRP A 304 -0.80 -1.15 2.45
CA TRP A 304 -0.60 -1.02 1.01
C TRP A 304 0.89 -1.09 0.66
N TYR A 305 1.19 -1.57 -0.53
CA TYR A 305 2.55 -1.68 -1.05
C TYR A 305 2.55 -1.87 -2.57
N LEU A 306 3.70 -1.64 -3.20
CA LEU A 306 3.97 -2.13 -4.55
C LEU A 306 4.56 -3.53 -4.45
N ASN A 307 3.94 -4.49 -5.13
CA ASN A 307 4.53 -5.82 -5.20
C ASN A 307 5.74 -5.84 -6.16
N ARG A 308 6.46 -6.96 -6.24
CA ARG A 308 7.65 -7.10 -7.08
C ARG A 308 7.42 -6.83 -8.57
N THR A 309 6.20 -7.02 -9.08
CA THR A 309 5.83 -6.77 -10.47
C THR A 309 5.24 -5.38 -10.71
N GLY A 310 5.27 -4.51 -9.69
CA GLY A 310 4.76 -3.13 -9.79
C GLY A 310 3.24 -3.01 -9.68
N VAL A 311 2.55 -4.02 -9.14
CA VAL A 311 1.11 -3.92 -8.84
C VAL A 311 0.92 -3.23 -7.49
N LEU A 312 0.15 -2.14 -7.48
CA LEU A 312 -0.22 -1.42 -6.26
C LEU A 312 -1.29 -2.21 -5.52
N THR A 313 -0.90 -2.81 -4.41
CA THR A 313 -1.71 -3.76 -3.66
C THR A 313 -2.20 -3.17 -2.35
N PHE A 314 -3.48 -3.34 -2.07
CA PHE A 314 -4.16 -2.97 -0.82
C PHE A 314 -4.76 -4.22 -0.21
N ALA A 315 -4.42 -4.53 1.02
CA ALA A 315 -4.87 -5.75 1.69
C ALA A 315 -5.14 -5.52 3.17
N GLN A 316 -5.99 -6.35 3.78
CA GLN A 316 -6.05 -6.41 5.24
C GLN A 316 -4.81 -7.10 5.80
N TYR A 317 -4.43 -6.74 7.03
CA TYR A 317 -3.31 -7.36 7.74
C TYR A 317 -3.48 -8.89 7.77
N PRO A 318 -2.43 -9.66 7.43
CA PRO A 318 -2.56 -11.09 7.30
C PRO A 318 -2.87 -11.76 8.65
N LEU A 319 -3.86 -12.64 8.65
CA LEU A 319 -4.14 -13.55 9.75
C LEU A 319 -3.80 -14.97 9.33
N PRO A 320 -3.27 -15.81 10.23
CA PRO A 320 -3.08 -17.21 9.97
C PRO A 320 -4.38 -17.90 9.53
N SER A 321 -4.32 -18.64 8.45
CA SER A 321 -5.45 -19.43 7.92
C SER A 321 -4.94 -20.71 7.26
N THR A 322 -5.81 -21.43 6.54
CA THR A 322 -5.42 -22.64 5.82
C THR A 322 -4.32 -22.35 4.81
N ALA A 323 -3.22 -23.09 4.90
CA ALA A 323 -2.07 -22.93 4.02
C ALA A 323 -2.41 -23.31 2.58
N THR A 324 -1.94 -22.49 1.63
CA THR A 324 -2.02 -22.73 0.18
C THR A 324 -0.73 -23.30 -0.38
N VAL A 325 0.38 -23.10 0.34
CA VAL A 325 1.72 -23.61 -0.01
C VAL A 325 2.31 -24.28 1.23
N SER A 326 2.96 -25.43 1.02
CA SER A 326 3.57 -26.18 2.11
C SER A 326 5.04 -26.44 1.82
N TYR A 327 5.87 -26.23 2.83
CA TYR A 327 7.29 -26.52 2.82
C TYR A 327 7.61 -27.55 3.91
N ASP A 328 8.17 -28.66 3.52
CA ASP A 328 8.67 -29.72 4.43
C ASP A 328 10.18 -29.58 4.68
N GLU A 329 10.74 -30.41 5.51
CA GLU A 329 12.17 -30.40 5.86
C GLU A 329 13.11 -30.50 4.65
N LYS A 330 12.65 -31.12 3.57
CA LYS A 330 13.47 -31.31 2.36
C LYS A 330 13.43 -30.09 1.43
N SER A 331 12.36 -29.33 1.53
CA SER A 331 12.16 -28.10 0.74
C SER A 331 12.67 -26.83 1.44
N LEU A 332 12.93 -26.87 2.75
CA LEU A 332 13.52 -25.76 3.46
C LEU A 332 15.03 -25.64 3.16
N LEU A 333 15.48 -24.45 2.83
CA LEU A 333 16.90 -24.16 2.55
C LEU A 333 17.68 -23.76 3.81
N ASP A 334 16.98 -23.43 4.91
CA ASP A 334 17.57 -23.08 6.19
C ASP A 334 16.65 -23.55 7.32
N LYS A 335 17.21 -23.62 8.54
CA LYS A 335 16.45 -23.95 9.74
C LYS A 335 15.35 -22.91 10.02
N ILE A 336 14.26 -23.34 10.63
CA ILE A 336 13.26 -22.42 11.16
C ILE A 336 13.80 -21.82 12.46
N THR A 337 13.85 -20.50 12.55
CA THR A 337 14.00 -19.79 13.82
C THR A 337 12.62 -19.35 14.32
N LEU A 338 12.37 -19.56 15.58
CA LEU A 338 11.11 -19.29 16.24
C LEU A 338 11.29 -18.14 17.23
N ASP A 339 10.37 -17.17 17.16
CA ASP A 339 10.21 -16.09 18.13
C ASP A 339 8.73 -15.98 18.51
N GLU A 340 8.41 -15.23 19.54
CA GLU A 340 7.04 -14.95 19.95
C GLU A 340 6.73 -13.45 19.84
N SER A 341 5.49 -13.14 19.46
CA SER A 341 5.01 -11.76 19.48
C SER A 341 4.94 -11.25 20.93
N ASP A 342 5.61 -10.16 21.20
CA ASP A 342 5.65 -9.49 22.50
C ASP A 342 4.46 -8.53 22.73
N ARG A 343 3.66 -8.27 21.69
CA ARG A 343 2.53 -7.33 21.75
C ARG A 343 1.22 -8.07 21.95
N LEU A 344 0.71 -8.01 23.17
CA LEU A 344 -0.57 -8.56 23.53
C LEU A 344 -1.47 -7.47 24.12
N TYR A 345 -2.71 -7.42 23.65
CA TYR A 345 -3.67 -6.42 24.08
C TYR A 345 -4.83 -7.07 24.83
N SER A 346 -5.15 -6.54 26.01
CA SER A 346 -6.31 -6.95 26.83
C SER A 346 -7.63 -6.46 26.24
N SER A 347 -7.58 -5.40 25.43
CA SER A 347 -8.74 -4.86 24.73
C SER A 347 -8.28 -4.16 23.46
N ILE A 348 -9.10 -4.17 22.42
CA ILE A 348 -8.92 -3.31 21.26
C ILE A 348 -9.92 -2.15 21.38
N LYS A 349 -9.39 -0.95 21.60
CA LYS A 349 -10.17 0.28 21.65
C LYS A 349 -10.32 0.84 20.24
N TYR A 350 -11.52 1.16 19.82
CA TYR A 350 -11.76 1.70 18.47
C TYR A 350 -12.78 2.84 18.47
N GLN A 351 -12.61 3.73 17.50
CA GLN A 351 -13.50 4.83 17.20
C GLN A 351 -14.22 4.56 15.89
N TYR A 352 -15.51 4.87 15.84
CA TYR A 352 -16.32 4.86 14.63
C TYR A 352 -17.18 6.11 14.57
N ARG A 353 -17.85 6.38 13.46
CA ARG A 353 -18.66 7.59 13.24
C ARG A 353 -17.89 8.84 13.66
N THR A 354 -16.77 9.07 12.98
CA THR A 354 -15.91 10.23 13.27
C THR A 354 -16.70 11.52 13.18
N ASN A 355 -16.59 12.35 14.21
CA ASN A 355 -17.04 13.72 14.22
C ASN A 355 -15.92 14.60 13.65
N TRP A 356 -16.16 15.19 12.48
CA TRP A 356 -15.13 15.95 11.78
C TRP A 356 -14.96 17.37 12.33
N THR A 357 -15.91 17.86 13.15
CA THR A 357 -15.85 19.17 13.77
C THR A 357 -16.33 19.09 15.20
N SER A 358 -15.40 18.95 16.15
CA SER A 358 -15.74 18.95 17.56
C SER A 358 -16.10 20.37 18.00
N GLN A 359 -17.23 20.50 18.71
CA GLN A 359 -17.76 21.75 19.27
C GLN A 359 -17.94 21.58 20.77
N SER A 360 -17.17 22.34 21.57
CA SER A 360 -17.24 22.26 23.04
C SER A 360 -18.57 22.78 23.59
N GLN A 361 -19.24 23.64 22.86
CA GLN A 361 -20.56 24.20 23.20
C GLN A 361 -21.41 24.25 21.94
N VAL A 362 -22.70 24.01 22.10
CA VAL A 362 -23.73 24.16 21.09
C VAL A 362 -24.90 24.92 21.69
N ARG A 363 -25.80 25.43 20.85
CA ARG A 363 -26.97 26.19 21.32
C ARG A 363 -27.88 25.32 22.21
N PRO A 364 -28.53 25.92 23.22
CA PRO A 364 -29.44 25.19 24.13
C PRO A 364 -30.61 24.47 23.42
N ALA A 365 -30.96 24.90 22.20
CA ALA A 365 -31.98 24.28 21.39
C ALA A 365 -31.53 22.99 20.67
N ALA A 366 -30.21 22.66 20.71
CA ALA A 366 -29.72 21.39 20.21
C ALA A 366 -30.22 20.23 21.08
N THR A 367 -30.50 19.08 20.47
CA THR A 367 -30.85 17.88 21.24
C THR A 367 -29.66 17.42 22.09
N ALA A 368 -29.93 16.78 23.24
CA ALA A 368 -28.87 16.24 24.09
C ALA A 368 -27.96 15.26 23.34
N ALA A 369 -28.54 14.45 22.43
CA ALA A 369 -27.75 13.51 21.61
C ALA A 369 -26.80 14.26 20.65
N GLN A 370 -27.29 15.33 20.00
CA GLN A 370 -26.48 16.13 19.10
C GLN A 370 -25.39 16.89 19.85
N ALA A 371 -25.71 17.45 21.01
CA ALA A 371 -24.72 18.13 21.86
C ALA A 371 -23.62 17.17 22.33
N ALA A 372 -23.98 15.97 22.76
CA ALA A 372 -23.01 14.95 23.16
C ALA A 372 -22.14 14.49 21.98
N PHE A 373 -22.71 14.29 20.79
CA PHE A 373 -21.94 13.94 19.60
C PHE A 373 -21.03 15.07 19.17
N ALA A 374 -21.53 16.32 19.14
CA ALA A 374 -20.74 17.50 18.76
C ALA A 374 -19.50 17.69 19.68
N ALA A 375 -19.63 17.39 20.98
CA ALA A 375 -18.54 17.48 21.94
C ALA A 375 -17.51 16.34 21.85
N SER A 376 -17.81 15.26 21.13
CA SER A 376 -16.94 14.08 20.99
C SER A 376 -16.07 14.13 19.72
N ALA A 377 -14.99 13.36 19.66
CA ALA A 377 -14.24 13.13 18.42
C ALA A 377 -14.89 12.05 17.52
N GLY A 378 -15.91 11.37 18.02
CA GLY A 378 -16.59 10.24 17.43
C GLY A 378 -17.08 9.28 18.50
N LEU A 379 -17.73 8.20 18.09
CA LEU A 379 -18.22 7.20 19.04
C LEU A 379 -17.10 6.19 19.36
N LEU A 380 -16.92 5.91 20.65
CA LEU A 380 -15.90 4.99 21.13
C LEU A 380 -16.52 3.66 21.53
N ALA A 381 -15.82 2.57 21.22
CA ALA A 381 -16.15 1.24 21.69
C ALA A 381 -14.86 0.42 21.90
N GLY A 382 -14.97 -0.76 22.43
CA GLY A 382 -13.85 -1.67 22.66
C GLY A 382 -14.30 -3.11 22.67
N THR A 383 -13.37 -4.00 22.36
CA THR A 383 -13.50 -5.44 22.60
C THR A 383 -12.80 -5.77 23.91
N THR A 384 -13.33 -6.69 24.67
CA THR A 384 -12.69 -7.19 25.90
C THR A 384 -12.18 -8.59 25.65
N MET A 385 -10.98 -8.89 26.15
CA MET A 385 -10.39 -10.22 26.11
C MET A 385 -10.13 -10.71 27.50
N THR A 386 -10.12 -12.03 27.66
CA THR A 386 -9.70 -12.67 28.91
C THR A 386 -8.22 -13.00 28.77
N PRO A 387 -7.30 -12.26 29.42
CA PRO A 387 -5.88 -12.56 29.38
C PRO A 387 -5.60 -13.93 29.96
N THR A 388 -4.66 -14.66 29.34
CA THR A 388 -4.08 -15.84 29.99
C THR A 388 -3.05 -15.39 31.03
N VAL A 389 -2.99 -16.07 32.17
CA VAL A 389 -2.22 -15.63 33.34
C VAL A 389 -0.70 -15.58 33.12
N GLU A 390 -0.22 -16.20 32.04
CA GLU A 390 1.22 -16.34 31.74
C GLU A 390 1.84 -15.17 31.02
N TYR A 391 1.03 -14.22 30.51
CA TYR A 391 1.51 -13.14 29.65
C TYR A 391 1.08 -11.77 30.16
N THR A 392 1.93 -10.78 29.90
CA THR A 392 1.61 -9.37 30.20
C THR A 392 0.81 -8.75 29.05
N TYR A 393 -0.38 -8.29 29.36
CA TYR A 393 -1.25 -7.59 28.41
C TYR A 393 -1.29 -6.09 28.69
N THR A 394 -1.37 -5.31 27.63
CA THR A 394 -1.50 -3.85 27.70
C THR A 394 -2.80 -3.39 27.02
N ASP A 395 -3.15 -2.15 27.20
CA ASP A 395 -4.23 -1.52 26.42
C ASP A 395 -3.75 -1.24 24.99
N SER A 396 -4.60 -1.48 23.99
CA SER A 396 -4.25 -1.12 22.61
C SER A 396 -4.23 0.40 22.43
N PRO A 397 -3.45 0.92 21.47
CA PRO A 397 -3.69 2.23 20.92
C PRO A 397 -5.13 2.36 20.41
N LEU A 398 -5.64 3.59 20.32
CA LEU A 398 -6.97 3.84 19.75
C LEU A 398 -6.93 3.61 18.23
N LEU A 399 -7.76 2.68 17.75
CA LEU A 399 -7.97 2.44 16.33
C LEU A 399 -9.06 3.39 15.80
N VAL A 400 -8.71 4.35 14.97
CA VAL A 400 -9.67 5.22 14.28
C VAL A 400 -10.09 4.53 12.98
N THR A 401 -11.31 3.95 12.96
CA THR A 401 -11.72 3.09 11.83
C THR A 401 -12.33 3.83 10.65
N TYR A 402 -12.71 5.08 10.80
CA TYR A 402 -13.47 5.86 9.80
C TYR A 402 -14.83 5.27 9.39
N PHE A 403 -15.24 4.08 9.84
CA PHE A 403 -16.57 3.52 9.57
C PHE A 403 -17.68 4.34 10.24
N ASP A 404 -18.76 4.57 9.51
CA ASP A 404 -19.98 5.16 10.09
C ASP A 404 -20.76 4.12 10.94
N GLY A 405 -20.76 2.85 10.52
CA GLY A 405 -21.44 1.76 11.19
C GLY A 405 -20.59 1.12 12.30
N SER A 406 -21.20 0.89 13.48
CA SER A 406 -20.53 0.20 14.58
C SER A 406 -20.19 -1.26 14.27
N ALA A 407 -20.99 -1.94 13.45
CA ALA A 407 -20.78 -3.34 13.10
C ALA A 407 -19.51 -3.54 12.25
N ASP A 408 -19.28 -2.66 11.27
CA ASP A 408 -18.08 -2.71 10.42
C ASP A 408 -16.83 -2.41 11.23
N ALA A 409 -16.88 -1.40 12.10
CA ALA A 409 -15.77 -1.07 13.00
C ALA A 409 -15.46 -2.20 13.99
N ALA A 410 -16.52 -2.83 14.55
CA ALA A 410 -16.37 -3.98 15.43
C ALA A 410 -15.74 -5.20 14.71
N ALA A 411 -16.08 -5.43 13.44
CA ALA A 411 -15.47 -6.51 12.65
C ALA A 411 -13.97 -6.31 12.47
N VAL A 412 -13.52 -5.07 12.21
CA VAL A 412 -12.10 -4.73 12.14
C VAL A 412 -11.42 -4.90 13.50
N ALA A 413 -12.04 -4.44 14.58
CA ALA A 413 -11.51 -4.61 15.94
C ALA A 413 -11.41 -6.09 16.34
N ALA A 414 -12.39 -6.93 15.97
CA ALA A 414 -12.36 -8.37 16.19
C ALA A 414 -11.21 -9.05 15.43
N ARG A 415 -10.90 -8.58 14.22
CA ARG A 415 -9.73 -9.06 13.47
C ARG A 415 -8.43 -8.73 14.18
N MET A 416 -8.28 -7.52 14.71
CA MET A 416 -7.12 -7.14 15.50
C MET A 416 -7.04 -7.91 16.82
N GLN A 417 -8.19 -8.17 17.44
CA GLN A 417 -8.28 -9.02 18.62
C GLN A 417 -7.78 -10.44 18.34
N THR A 418 -8.14 -10.99 17.17
CA THR A 418 -7.62 -12.31 16.75
C THR A 418 -6.11 -12.31 16.62
N LEU A 419 -5.51 -11.19 16.15
CA LEU A 419 -4.07 -11.06 15.96
C LEU A 419 -3.33 -10.88 17.29
N TYR A 420 -3.77 -9.94 18.13
CA TYR A 420 -3.04 -9.49 19.33
C TYR A 420 -3.57 -10.06 20.65
N GLY A 421 -4.62 -10.87 20.61
CA GLY A 421 -5.24 -11.44 21.78
C GLY A 421 -4.61 -12.72 22.29
N VAL A 422 -3.77 -13.33 21.49
CA VAL A 422 -3.04 -14.55 21.80
C VAL A 422 -1.60 -14.42 21.37
N PRO A 423 -0.65 -15.03 22.10
CA PRO A 423 0.73 -15.08 21.67
C PRO A 423 0.84 -15.71 20.29
N ARG A 424 1.49 -15.03 19.35
CA ARG A 424 1.75 -15.53 18.02
C ARG A 424 3.19 -15.96 17.88
N LYS A 425 3.41 -17.05 17.14
CA LYS A 425 4.74 -17.48 16.77
C LYS A 425 5.19 -16.73 15.53
N ILE A 426 6.40 -16.20 15.58
CA ILE A 426 7.06 -15.56 14.44
C ILE A 426 8.15 -16.52 13.96
N LEU A 427 7.98 -17.00 12.74
CA LEU A 427 8.85 -18.00 12.13
C LEU A 427 9.67 -17.35 11.03
N ASN A 428 10.99 -17.48 11.09
CA ASN A 428 11.87 -17.05 10.03
C ASN A 428 12.59 -18.25 9.43
N THR A 429 12.59 -18.36 8.11
CA THR A 429 13.30 -19.39 7.37
C THR A 429 13.59 -18.97 5.94
N THR A 430 14.34 -19.80 5.22
CA THR A 430 14.62 -19.61 3.80
C THR A 430 13.99 -20.74 3.01
N VAL A 431 13.24 -20.39 1.95
CA VAL A 431 12.57 -21.32 1.06
C VAL A 431 13.05 -21.13 -0.38
N PRO A 432 12.88 -22.11 -1.26
CA PRO A 432 13.09 -21.94 -2.69
C PRO A 432 12.25 -20.79 -3.23
N TYR A 433 12.80 -20.08 -4.22
CA TYR A 433 12.11 -18.96 -4.84
C TYR A 433 10.80 -19.44 -5.52
N SER A 434 9.73 -18.71 -5.26
CA SER A 434 8.44 -18.88 -5.95
C SER A 434 7.94 -17.51 -6.41
N ASP A 435 7.58 -17.42 -7.68
CA ASP A 435 7.02 -16.19 -8.26
C ASP A 435 5.60 -15.89 -7.79
N THR A 436 4.94 -16.87 -7.18
CA THR A 436 3.57 -16.75 -6.62
C THR A 436 3.56 -16.41 -5.14
N LEU A 437 4.71 -16.51 -4.44
CA LEU A 437 4.80 -16.19 -3.02
C LEU A 437 4.94 -14.67 -2.84
N ASP A 438 4.04 -14.08 -2.08
CA ASP A 438 4.05 -12.65 -1.74
C ASP A 438 3.54 -12.43 -0.31
N LEU A 439 3.52 -11.18 0.15
CA LEU A 439 2.92 -10.82 1.43
C LEU A 439 1.47 -11.31 1.51
N ASN A 440 1.04 -11.72 2.69
CA ASN A 440 -0.28 -12.33 2.97
C ASN A 440 -0.49 -13.76 2.41
N ALA A 441 0.51 -14.37 1.76
CA ALA A 441 0.43 -15.78 1.36
C ALA A 441 0.32 -16.67 2.60
N GLN A 442 -0.55 -17.69 2.53
CA GLN A 442 -0.73 -18.66 3.61
C GLN A 442 0.19 -19.85 3.39
N VAL A 443 1.08 -20.10 4.33
CA VAL A 443 2.09 -21.16 4.22
C VAL A 443 2.03 -22.13 5.39
N SER A 444 2.42 -23.38 5.15
CA SER A 444 2.68 -24.38 6.17
C SER A 444 4.16 -24.75 6.17
N LEU A 445 4.80 -24.69 7.33
CA LEU A 445 6.21 -25.00 7.52
C LEU A 445 6.32 -26.23 8.43
N SER A 446 6.93 -27.30 7.96
CA SER A 446 7.13 -28.53 8.75
C SER A 446 8.61 -28.73 9.05
N TRP A 447 8.96 -28.92 10.33
CA TRP A 447 10.32 -29.09 10.81
C TRP A 447 10.36 -30.00 12.05
N PHE A 448 11.13 -31.08 12.02
CA PHE A 448 11.29 -32.06 13.11
C PHE A 448 9.96 -32.52 13.74
N GLY A 449 8.98 -32.87 12.91
CA GLY A 449 7.69 -33.39 13.37
C GLY A 449 6.72 -32.31 13.87
N SER A 450 7.12 -31.05 13.91
CA SER A 450 6.24 -29.92 14.18
C SER A 450 5.77 -29.29 12.86
N SER A 451 4.51 -28.83 12.81
CA SER A 451 3.96 -28.13 11.66
C SER A 451 3.33 -26.81 12.11
N TYR A 452 3.66 -25.76 11.43
CA TYR A 452 3.18 -24.40 11.69
C TYR A 452 2.50 -23.86 10.45
N SER A 453 1.25 -23.42 10.59
CA SER A 453 0.53 -22.75 9.50
C SER A 453 0.37 -21.29 9.84
N GLY A 454 0.68 -20.41 8.89
CA GLY A 454 0.64 -18.99 9.13
C GLY A 454 0.68 -18.16 7.85
N ALA A 455 0.66 -16.85 8.03
CA ALA A 455 0.66 -15.88 6.97
C ALA A 455 2.04 -15.20 6.82
N VAL A 456 2.49 -15.00 5.60
CA VAL A 456 3.74 -14.29 5.29
C VAL A 456 3.55 -12.79 5.57
N VAL A 457 4.32 -12.27 6.52
CA VAL A 457 4.37 -10.84 6.89
C VAL A 457 5.67 -10.17 6.48
N GLY A 458 6.69 -10.94 6.14
CA GLY A 458 7.95 -10.46 5.60
C GLY A 458 8.46 -11.38 4.52
N LEU A 459 8.99 -10.80 3.46
CA LEU A 459 9.51 -11.53 2.31
C LEU A 459 10.74 -10.80 1.76
N SER A 460 11.85 -11.53 1.60
CA SER A 460 13.04 -11.05 0.91
C SER A 460 13.40 -12.01 -0.21
N ASP A 461 13.37 -11.52 -1.44
CA ASP A 461 13.87 -12.25 -2.61
C ASP A 461 15.39 -12.06 -2.68
N VAL A 462 16.15 -13.13 -2.55
CA VAL A 462 17.60 -13.11 -2.49
C VAL A 462 18.18 -13.85 -3.69
N PHE A 463 19.09 -13.19 -4.40
CA PHE A 463 19.80 -13.75 -5.56
C PHE A 463 21.28 -13.71 -5.27
N ASP A 464 21.85 -14.83 -4.82
CA ASP A 464 23.27 -14.94 -4.45
C ASP A 464 24.13 -15.67 -5.49
N GLY A 465 23.68 -15.71 -6.72
CA GLY A 465 24.38 -16.31 -7.86
C GLY A 465 24.18 -17.81 -8.03
N ALA A 466 23.82 -18.56 -6.98
CA ALA A 466 23.63 -20.01 -7.06
C ALA A 466 22.14 -20.38 -7.21
N TYR A 467 21.31 -19.88 -6.33
CA TYR A 467 19.85 -20.16 -6.32
C TYR A 467 19.08 -18.90 -5.97
N PRO A 468 18.02 -18.56 -6.75
CA PRO A 468 17.04 -17.64 -6.23
C PRO A 468 16.34 -18.30 -5.04
N LYS A 469 16.31 -17.60 -3.93
CA LYS A 469 15.68 -18.07 -2.69
C LYS A 469 14.89 -16.95 -2.04
N GLN A 470 14.00 -17.30 -1.17
CA GLN A 470 13.17 -16.34 -0.44
C GLN A 470 13.37 -16.55 1.05
N LYS A 471 13.77 -15.49 1.74
CA LYS A 471 13.68 -15.43 3.20
C LYS A 471 12.28 -14.99 3.55
N ILE A 472 11.59 -15.77 4.37
CA ILE A 472 10.22 -15.48 4.77
C ILE A 472 10.12 -15.30 6.28
N THR A 473 9.29 -14.34 6.68
CA THR A 473 8.82 -14.18 8.05
C THR A 473 7.32 -14.50 8.06
N VAL A 474 6.94 -15.47 8.87
CA VAL A 474 5.57 -15.99 8.95
C VAL A 474 5.04 -15.76 10.37
N ILE A 475 3.82 -15.21 10.46
CA ILE A 475 3.06 -15.14 11.71
C ILE A 475 2.09 -16.34 11.77
N ALA A 476 2.20 -17.18 12.83
CA ALA A 476 1.43 -18.41 12.99
C ALA A 476 0.64 -18.43 14.31
#